data_3ce6559889ee099004193e22d0ffc5f7
#
_entry.id   3ce6559889ee099004193e22d0ffc5f7
#
_cell.length_a   1.000
_cell.length_b   1.000
_cell.length_c   1.000
_cell.angle_alpha   90.00
_cell.angle_beta   90.00
_cell.angle_gamma   90.00
#
_symmetry.space_group_name_H-M   'P 1'
#
loop_
_entity.id
_entity.type
_entity.pdbx_description
1 polymer ?
#
loop_
_entity_poly.entity_id
_entity_poly.type
_entity_poly.pdbx_seq_one_letter_code
_entity_poly.pdbx_strand_id
1 'polypeptide(L)'
;MTVPRLVEQFELGLDAPICLTWELTYACNLACVHCLSSSGRRDPRELTTAECKDVIDTLQRMQVFYVNIGGGEPTVRPDFWELVDYATAHQVGVKFSTNGIKVDAGAALRLAASDYVDVQISLDGATAEVNDAVRGAGSYATAVRAMDNLKAAGFAGFKISVVMTRHNIGQLDQLKALADSYGAQLRLTRLRPSGRGADTWHQLHPEAGQQRQLYDWLASRGEQVLTGDSFFHLAPYGGPLPGLNLCGAGRVVCLIDPVGDVYACPFAIHEEFLAGSVRQAGGFEAVWRDSALFAELRRPAARGEGEAGGACRSCEFFDSCRGGCMAAKFFTGLPLDGPDPECVRGYGAEALKAADPVTAPRPALDHSHRSAPVPVMIGPRPGGPPGRACDENPLAGFAAAASRSR
;
A
#
# COMPACT_ATOMS: atom_id res chain seq x y z
N MET A 1 10.99 -18.64 -33.51
CA MET A 1 10.57 -17.50 -32.70
C MET A 1 11.04 -17.77 -31.27
N THR A 2 11.97 -17.00 -30.75
CA THR A 2 12.38 -17.08 -29.34
C THR A 2 11.25 -16.55 -28.48
N VAL A 3 10.77 -17.35 -27.51
CA VAL A 3 9.78 -16.90 -26.53
C VAL A 3 10.44 -15.78 -25.71
N PRO A 4 9.83 -14.56 -25.64
CA PRO A 4 10.36 -13.48 -24.84
C PRO A 4 10.52 -13.92 -23.37
N ARG A 5 11.56 -13.44 -22.68
CA ARG A 5 11.67 -13.69 -21.26
C ARG A 5 10.46 -13.10 -20.52
N LEU A 6 10.07 -13.69 -19.40
CA LEU A 6 8.89 -13.26 -18.62
C LEU A 6 8.92 -11.75 -18.29
N VAL A 7 10.10 -11.23 -17.95
CA VAL A 7 10.31 -9.79 -17.70
C VAL A 7 9.99 -8.94 -18.92
N GLU A 8 10.41 -9.37 -20.13
CA GLU A 8 10.12 -8.67 -21.39
C GLU A 8 8.61 -8.64 -21.68
N GLN A 9 7.90 -9.73 -21.37
CA GLN A 9 6.43 -9.77 -21.48
C GLN A 9 5.76 -8.78 -20.53
N PHE A 10 6.21 -8.71 -19.29
CA PHE A 10 5.68 -7.75 -18.30
C PHE A 10 5.97 -6.30 -18.71
N GLU A 11 7.09 -6.05 -19.34
CA GLU A 11 7.43 -4.73 -19.86
C GLU A 11 6.52 -4.29 -21.01
N LEU A 12 6.10 -5.19 -21.88
CA LEU A 12 5.16 -4.90 -22.98
C LEU A 12 3.70 -4.73 -22.51
N GLY A 13 3.39 -5.15 -21.30
CA GLY A 13 2.04 -5.26 -20.76
C GLY A 13 1.41 -6.61 -21.09
N LEU A 14 0.45 -6.99 -20.27
CA LEU A 14 -0.27 -8.25 -20.38
C LEU A 14 -1.69 -8.03 -20.91
N ASP A 15 -2.33 -9.07 -21.43
CA ASP A 15 -3.73 -9.06 -21.85
C ASP A 15 -4.70 -8.78 -20.69
N ALA A 16 -4.28 -9.10 -19.45
CA ALA A 16 -4.97 -8.77 -18.21
C ALA A 16 -3.98 -8.39 -17.12
N PRO A 17 -4.35 -7.57 -16.12
CA PRO A 17 -3.47 -7.25 -15.00
C PRO A 17 -3.25 -8.48 -14.12
N ILE A 18 -2.03 -8.65 -13.60
CA ILE A 18 -1.72 -9.66 -12.58
C ILE A 18 -1.78 -9.11 -11.16
N CYS A 19 -1.84 -7.80 -10.99
CA CYS A 19 -1.92 -7.12 -9.71
C CYS A 19 -2.94 -5.99 -9.79
N LEU A 20 -4.23 -6.35 -9.89
CA LEU A 20 -5.31 -5.39 -9.82
C LEU A 20 -5.58 -5.05 -8.36
N THR A 21 -5.50 -3.77 -8.01
CA THR A 21 -6.03 -3.25 -6.75
C THR A 21 -7.42 -2.70 -7.00
N TRP A 22 -8.36 -3.07 -6.15
CA TRP A 22 -9.72 -2.54 -6.21
C TRP A 22 -10.09 -1.96 -4.85
N GLU A 23 -10.26 -0.66 -4.79
CA GLU A 23 -10.78 0.02 -3.61
C GLU A 23 -12.30 -0.08 -3.63
N LEU A 24 -12.90 -0.82 -2.69
CA LEU A 24 -14.35 -1.05 -2.66
C LEU A 24 -15.13 0.12 -2.07
N THR A 25 -14.51 0.91 -1.22
CA THR A 25 -15.16 2.05 -0.54
C THR A 25 -14.10 3.05 -0.07
N TYR A 26 -14.47 4.32 -0.03
CA TYR A 26 -13.70 5.34 0.67
C TYR A 26 -14.01 5.39 2.18
N ALA A 27 -15.10 4.73 2.62
CA ALA A 27 -15.42 4.68 4.05
C ALA A 27 -14.31 3.98 4.85
N CYS A 28 -13.87 4.61 5.92
CA CYS A 28 -12.90 4.05 6.85
C CYS A 28 -13.19 4.53 8.28
N ASN A 29 -13.01 3.66 9.25
CA ASN A 29 -13.09 4.01 10.67
C ASN A 29 -11.81 4.65 11.22
N LEU A 30 -10.73 4.67 10.44
CA LEU A 30 -9.44 5.27 10.78
C LEU A 30 -9.13 6.49 9.91
N ALA A 31 -8.19 7.32 10.38
CA ALA A 31 -7.67 8.48 9.66
C ALA A 31 -6.14 8.47 9.63
N CYS A 32 -5.55 7.37 9.17
CA CYS A 32 -4.09 7.18 9.11
C CYS A 32 -3.42 8.35 8.40
N VAL A 33 -2.32 8.87 8.97
CA VAL A 33 -1.64 10.07 8.47
C VAL A 33 -0.95 9.86 7.11
N HIS A 34 -0.68 8.61 6.74
CA HIS A 34 -0.03 8.21 5.49
C HIS A 34 -1.00 7.56 4.47
N CYS A 35 -2.31 7.69 4.69
CA CYS A 35 -3.30 7.04 3.83
C CYS A 35 -3.18 7.49 2.38
N LEU A 36 -2.95 6.54 1.48
CA LEU A 36 -2.70 6.80 0.06
C LEU A 36 -3.92 7.31 -0.71
N SER A 37 -5.13 6.93 -0.30
CA SER A 37 -6.40 7.33 -0.94
C SER A 37 -7.18 8.38 -0.14
N SER A 38 -6.60 8.95 0.92
CA SER A 38 -7.28 9.95 1.79
C SER A 38 -8.66 9.52 2.27
N SER A 39 -8.84 8.21 2.49
CA SER A 39 -10.13 7.60 2.87
C SER A 39 -10.63 8.07 4.24
N GLY A 40 -11.94 7.96 4.44
CA GLY A 40 -12.62 8.33 5.67
C GLY A 40 -14.13 8.27 5.52
N ARG A 41 -14.71 9.06 4.60
CA ARG A 41 -16.15 9.11 4.32
C ARG A 41 -16.47 8.39 3.02
N ARG A 42 -17.63 7.73 3.01
CA ARG A 42 -18.18 7.14 1.81
C ARG A 42 -18.50 8.23 0.77
N ASP A 43 -18.19 7.96 -0.50
CA ASP A 43 -18.66 8.76 -1.61
C ASP A 43 -20.03 8.21 -2.07
N PRO A 44 -21.05 9.07 -2.28
CA PRO A 44 -22.36 8.61 -2.73
C PRO A 44 -22.35 8.01 -4.15
N ARG A 45 -21.30 8.25 -4.94
CA ARG A 45 -21.11 7.71 -6.29
C ARG A 45 -20.47 6.32 -6.31
N GLU A 46 -20.09 5.76 -5.15
CA GLU A 46 -19.48 4.43 -5.09
C GLU A 46 -20.30 3.40 -5.87
N LEU A 47 -19.60 2.47 -6.51
CA LEU A 47 -20.22 1.38 -7.25
C LEU A 47 -21.26 0.65 -6.40
N THR A 48 -22.41 0.42 -6.95
CA THR A 48 -23.47 -0.43 -6.37
C THR A 48 -23.02 -1.89 -6.33
N THR A 49 -23.70 -2.73 -5.55
CA THR A 49 -23.43 -4.18 -5.52
C THR A 49 -23.54 -4.81 -6.91
N ALA A 50 -24.51 -4.37 -7.73
CA ALA A 50 -24.68 -4.87 -9.09
C ALA A 50 -23.49 -4.48 -9.97
N GLU A 51 -23.09 -3.20 -9.97
CA GLU A 51 -21.92 -2.75 -10.74
C GLU A 51 -20.62 -3.45 -10.29
N CYS A 52 -20.48 -3.72 -8.98
CA CYS A 52 -19.36 -4.51 -8.47
C CYS A 52 -19.37 -5.94 -9.02
N LYS A 53 -20.53 -6.59 -9.12
CA LYS A 53 -20.67 -7.92 -9.74
C LYS A 53 -20.33 -7.90 -11.23
N ASP A 54 -20.75 -6.87 -11.96
CA ASP A 54 -20.39 -6.70 -13.38
C ASP A 54 -18.86 -6.55 -13.56
N VAL A 55 -18.16 -5.88 -12.62
CA VAL A 55 -16.71 -5.84 -12.61
C VAL A 55 -16.14 -7.24 -12.39
N ILE A 56 -16.63 -8.00 -11.39
CA ILE A 56 -16.18 -9.38 -11.13
C ILE A 56 -16.37 -10.27 -12.35
N ASP A 57 -17.51 -10.20 -13.00
CA ASP A 57 -17.78 -10.96 -14.24
C ASP A 57 -16.79 -10.61 -15.35
N THR A 58 -16.40 -9.34 -15.45
CA THR A 58 -15.37 -8.90 -16.38
C THR A 58 -14.02 -9.48 -16.02
N LEU A 59 -13.64 -9.47 -14.73
CA LEU A 59 -12.37 -10.06 -14.28
C LEU A 59 -12.32 -11.56 -14.55
N GLN A 60 -13.43 -12.29 -14.37
CA GLN A 60 -13.55 -13.70 -14.72
C GLN A 60 -13.30 -13.92 -16.21
N ARG A 61 -13.99 -13.15 -17.09
CA ARG A 61 -13.82 -13.26 -18.56
C ARG A 61 -12.38 -12.97 -18.99
N MET A 62 -11.71 -12.00 -18.34
CA MET A 62 -10.33 -11.65 -18.60
C MET A 62 -9.33 -12.63 -17.97
N GLN A 63 -9.79 -13.65 -17.25
CA GLN A 63 -8.96 -14.62 -16.53
C GLN A 63 -8.01 -13.97 -15.51
N VAL A 64 -8.48 -12.94 -14.81
CA VAL A 64 -7.76 -12.36 -13.67
C VAL A 64 -7.86 -13.30 -12.48
N PHE A 65 -6.75 -13.91 -12.08
CA PHE A 65 -6.73 -14.95 -11.06
C PHE A 65 -7.12 -14.45 -9.67
N TYR A 66 -6.77 -13.22 -9.33
CA TYR A 66 -7.11 -12.62 -8.05
C TYR A 66 -7.14 -11.10 -8.12
N VAL A 67 -7.90 -10.52 -7.22
CA VAL A 67 -7.98 -9.08 -7.02
C VAL A 67 -7.52 -8.70 -5.61
N ASN A 68 -6.72 -7.63 -5.49
CA ASN A 68 -6.37 -7.05 -4.19
C ASN A 68 -7.44 -6.03 -3.79
N ILE A 69 -8.31 -6.40 -2.88
CA ILE A 69 -9.33 -5.50 -2.34
C ILE A 69 -8.72 -4.62 -1.25
N GLY A 70 -8.95 -3.31 -1.38
CA GLY A 70 -8.52 -2.30 -0.43
C GLY A 70 -9.51 -1.15 -0.38
N GLY A 71 -8.97 0.05 -0.21
CA GLY A 71 -9.72 1.29 -0.15
C GLY A 71 -9.58 1.96 1.20
N GLY A 72 -10.71 2.43 1.78
CA GLY A 72 -10.78 2.77 3.18
C GLY A 72 -10.60 1.52 4.04
N GLU A 73 -11.67 1.08 4.66
CA GLU A 73 -11.73 -0.25 5.29
C GLU A 73 -12.79 -1.08 4.56
N PRO A 74 -12.40 -2.05 3.72
CA PRO A 74 -13.36 -2.75 2.87
C PRO A 74 -14.43 -3.50 3.67
N THR A 75 -14.09 -3.99 4.86
CA THR A 75 -15.00 -4.78 5.69
C THR A 75 -16.13 -3.95 6.32
N VAL A 76 -16.09 -2.62 6.28
CA VAL A 76 -17.21 -1.78 6.73
C VAL A 76 -18.28 -1.61 5.67
N ARG A 77 -18.00 -1.97 4.42
CA ARG A 77 -18.98 -1.98 3.34
C ARG A 77 -20.03 -3.08 3.60
N PRO A 78 -21.33 -2.77 3.59
CA PRO A 78 -22.35 -3.75 4.03
C PRO A 78 -22.39 -5.03 3.20
N ASP A 79 -22.14 -4.93 1.89
CA ASP A 79 -22.16 -6.03 0.92
C ASP A 79 -20.75 -6.67 0.71
N PHE A 80 -19.76 -6.35 1.56
CA PHE A 80 -18.40 -6.87 1.42
C PHE A 80 -18.35 -8.39 1.27
N TRP A 81 -19.01 -9.11 2.18
CA TRP A 81 -19.00 -10.56 2.14
C TRP A 81 -19.78 -11.15 0.96
N GLU A 82 -20.84 -10.49 0.52
CA GLU A 82 -21.58 -10.88 -0.69
C GLU A 82 -20.68 -10.79 -1.93
N LEU A 83 -19.88 -9.73 -2.02
CA LEU A 83 -18.92 -9.54 -3.12
C LEU A 83 -17.78 -10.53 -3.08
N VAL A 84 -17.24 -10.85 -1.88
CA VAL A 84 -16.22 -11.88 -1.71
C VAL A 84 -16.73 -13.25 -2.15
N ASP A 85 -17.93 -13.65 -1.70
CA ASP A 85 -18.53 -14.93 -2.10
C ASP A 85 -18.79 -14.97 -3.60
N TYR A 86 -19.28 -13.87 -4.17
CA TYR A 86 -19.55 -13.78 -5.60
C TYR A 86 -18.25 -13.93 -6.41
N ALA A 87 -17.18 -13.23 -6.03
CA ALA A 87 -15.89 -13.31 -6.70
C ALA A 87 -15.31 -14.73 -6.66
N THR A 88 -15.29 -15.36 -5.49
CA THR A 88 -14.74 -16.71 -5.33
C THR A 88 -15.56 -17.77 -6.05
N ALA A 89 -16.90 -17.64 -6.09
CA ALA A 89 -17.78 -18.51 -6.87
C ALA A 89 -17.53 -18.37 -8.39
N HIS A 90 -17.04 -17.19 -8.86
CA HIS A 90 -16.68 -16.91 -10.24
C HIS A 90 -15.18 -17.12 -10.52
N GLN A 91 -14.48 -17.87 -9.67
CA GLN A 91 -13.05 -18.21 -9.85
C GLN A 91 -12.10 -17.00 -9.82
N VAL A 92 -12.53 -15.88 -9.25
CA VAL A 92 -11.68 -14.72 -8.97
C VAL A 92 -11.28 -14.78 -7.49
N GLY A 93 -10.03 -15.13 -7.21
CA GLY A 93 -9.50 -15.14 -5.85
C GLY A 93 -9.48 -13.73 -5.27
N VAL A 94 -9.73 -13.63 -3.97
CA VAL A 94 -9.75 -12.36 -3.25
C VAL A 94 -8.61 -12.30 -2.26
N LYS A 95 -7.78 -11.29 -2.39
CA LYS A 95 -6.87 -10.86 -1.35
C LYS A 95 -7.33 -9.50 -0.85
N PHE A 96 -7.52 -9.34 0.45
CA PHE A 96 -7.91 -8.03 0.95
C PHE A 96 -7.03 -7.54 2.09
N SER A 97 -6.88 -6.21 2.13
CA SER A 97 -6.17 -5.49 3.19
C SER A 97 -7.17 -4.90 4.16
N THR A 98 -6.98 -5.12 5.45
CA THR A 98 -7.88 -4.63 6.50
C THR A 98 -7.09 -4.09 7.69
N ASN A 99 -7.66 -3.15 8.41
CA ASN A 99 -7.16 -2.71 9.71
C ASN A 99 -7.61 -3.63 10.87
N GLY A 100 -8.39 -4.68 10.56
CA GLY A 100 -8.82 -5.71 11.49
C GLY A 100 -10.10 -5.41 12.27
N ILE A 101 -10.74 -4.25 12.07
CA ILE A 101 -11.89 -3.83 12.91
C ILE A 101 -13.06 -4.82 12.88
N LYS A 102 -13.30 -5.48 11.73
CA LYS A 102 -14.38 -6.45 11.53
C LYS A 102 -13.90 -7.90 11.46
N VAL A 103 -12.63 -8.18 11.75
CA VAL A 103 -12.10 -9.54 11.80
C VAL A 103 -12.31 -10.09 13.23
N ASP A 104 -13.57 -10.41 13.54
CA ASP A 104 -13.96 -11.13 14.75
C ASP A 104 -13.81 -12.66 14.57
N ALA A 105 -14.16 -13.44 15.60
CA ALA A 105 -14.05 -14.89 15.55
C ALA A 105 -14.88 -15.53 14.44
N GLY A 106 -16.08 -14.99 14.16
CA GLY A 106 -16.96 -15.46 13.08
C GLY A 106 -16.36 -15.20 11.70
N ALA A 107 -15.86 -13.98 11.48
CA ALA A 107 -15.17 -13.63 10.25
C ALA A 107 -13.90 -14.47 10.04
N ALA A 108 -13.13 -14.70 11.11
CA ALA A 108 -11.92 -15.52 11.05
C ALA A 108 -12.22 -16.97 10.67
N LEU A 109 -13.26 -17.59 11.23
CA LEU A 109 -13.72 -18.94 10.87
C LEU A 109 -14.18 -19.00 9.40
N ARG A 110 -14.90 -17.98 8.92
CA ARG A 110 -15.33 -17.88 7.52
C ARG A 110 -14.14 -17.82 6.57
N LEU A 111 -13.12 -17.03 6.93
CA LEU A 111 -11.89 -16.92 6.15
C LEU A 111 -11.14 -18.24 6.11
N ALA A 112 -11.00 -18.91 7.25
CA ALA A 112 -10.33 -20.21 7.34
C ALA A 112 -11.03 -21.33 6.55
N ALA A 113 -12.31 -21.17 6.22
CA ALA A 113 -13.07 -22.13 5.41
C ALA A 113 -12.91 -21.91 3.89
N SER A 114 -12.15 -20.90 3.43
CA SER A 114 -12.00 -20.57 2.02
C SER A 114 -10.55 -20.67 1.56
N ASP A 115 -10.29 -21.44 0.50
CA ASP A 115 -8.97 -21.55 -0.14
C ASP A 115 -8.69 -20.39 -1.12
N TYR A 116 -9.70 -19.57 -1.43
CA TYR A 116 -9.62 -18.50 -2.43
C TYR A 116 -9.56 -17.10 -1.83
N VAL A 117 -9.46 -17.00 -0.50
CA VAL A 117 -9.37 -15.70 0.19
C VAL A 117 -8.07 -15.61 0.98
N ASP A 118 -7.32 -14.55 0.73
CA ASP A 118 -6.08 -14.19 1.43
C ASP A 118 -6.28 -12.87 2.20
N VAL A 119 -5.70 -12.77 3.38
CA VAL A 119 -5.88 -11.62 4.28
C VAL A 119 -4.56 -10.93 4.55
N GLN A 120 -4.60 -9.62 4.54
CA GLN A 120 -3.48 -8.75 4.88
C GLN A 120 -3.89 -7.82 6.03
N ILE A 121 -3.32 -8.04 7.22
CA ILE A 121 -3.53 -7.15 8.37
C ILE A 121 -2.58 -5.98 8.27
N SER A 122 -3.13 -4.78 8.32
CA SER A 122 -2.37 -3.54 8.26
C SER A 122 -1.82 -3.16 9.63
N LEU A 123 -0.49 -3.09 9.77
CA LEU A 123 0.18 -2.79 11.03
C LEU A 123 1.49 -2.04 10.74
N ASP A 124 1.71 -0.85 11.32
CA ASP A 124 2.88 -0.02 11.05
C ASP A 124 3.87 0.11 12.23
N GLY A 125 3.70 -0.69 13.25
CA GLY A 125 4.61 -0.74 14.39
C GLY A 125 4.53 -2.06 15.13
N ALA A 126 5.65 -2.52 15.67
CA ALA A 126 5.70 -3.68 16.56
C ALA A 126 5.18 -3.36 17.98
N THR A 127 4.93 -2.10 18.28
CA THR A 127 4.36 -1.61 19.54
C THR A 127 3.18 -0.68 19.27
N ALA A 128 2.27 -0.57 20.24
CA ALA A 128 1.14 0.35 20.16
C ALA A 128 1.57 1.80 19.97
N GLU A 129 2.64 2.23 20.62
CA GLU A 129 3.17 3.58 20.50
C GLU A 129 3.49 3.95 19.05
N VAL A 130 4.25 3.12 18.36
CA VAL A 130 4.69 3.39 16.98
C VAL A 130 3.53 3.22 16.00
N ASN A 131 2.73 2.17 16.15
CA ASN A 131 1.60 1.92 15.26
C ASN A 131 0.51 3.00 15.38
N ASP A 132 0.11 3.31 16.60
CA ASP A 132 -1.02 4.22 16.87
C ASP A 132 -0.68 5.67 16.53
N ALA A 133 0.58 6.07 16.59
CA ALA A 133 1.04 7.37 16.13
C ALA A 133 0.78 7.61 14.63
N VAL A 134 0.76 6.56 13.83
CA VAL A 134 0.54 6.63 12.38
C VAL A 134 -0.91 6.31 12.00
N ARG A 135 -1.52 5.33 12.69
CA ARG A 135 -2.86 4.80 12.35
C ARG A 135 -3.99 5.32 13.22
N GLY A 136 -3.67 5.87 14.39
CA GLY A 136 -4.64 6.34 15.38
C GLY A 136 -4.73 5.43 16.58
N ALA A 137 -5.12 6.03 17.74
CA ALA A 137 -5.16 5.36 19.03
C ALA A 137 -6.02 4.08 19.02
N GLY A 138 -5.50 2.99 19.58
CA GLY A 138 -6.18 1.69 19.69
C GLY A 138 -6.13 0.84 18.41
N SER A 139 -5.54 1.33 17.34
CA SER A 139 -5.43 0.56 16.08
C SER A 139 -4.51 -0.65 16.22
N TYR A 140 -3.44 -0.55 17.02
CA TYR A 140 -2.58 -1.69 17.34
C TYR A 140 -3.35 -2.82 18.01
N ALA A 141 -4.07 -2.52 19.09
CA ALA A 141 -4.86 -3.51 19.81
C ALA A 141 -5.94 -4.15 18.93
N THR A 142 -6.52 -3.39 18.00
CA THR A 142 -7.50 -3.89 17.02
C THR A 142 -6.84 -4.88 16.05
N ALA A 143 -5.67 -4.55 15.50
CA ALA A 143 -4.94 -5.42 14.60
C ALA A 143 -4.48 -6.71 15.29
N VAL A 144 -3.94 -6.60 16.53
CA VAL A 144 -3.54 -7.79 17.33
C VAL A 144 -4.72 -8.71 17.59
N ARG A 145 -5.87 -8.17 18.03
CA ARG A 145 -7.10 -8.97 18.22
C ARG A 145 -7.52 -9.69 16.94
N ALA A 146 -7.43 -9.02 15.78
CA ALA A 146 -7.75 -9.65 14.50
C ALA A 146 -6.79 -10.81 14.18
N MET A 147 -5.50 -10.64 14.43
CA MET A 147 -4.49 -11.69 14.26
C MET A 147 -4.71 -12.85 15.22
N ASP A 148 -5.09 -12.59 16.48
CA ASP A 148 -5.44 -13.61 17.46
C ASP A 148 -6.65 -14.43 16.99
N ASN A 149 -7.68 -13.79 16.46
CA ASN A 149 -8.86 -14.47 15.90
C ASN A 149 -8.49 -15.34 14.70
N LEU A 150 -7.68 -14.85 13.76
CA LEU A 150 -7.22 -15.62 12.60
C LEU A 150 -6.41 -16.86 13.04
N LYS A 151 -5.49 -16.68 13.99
CA LYS A 151 -4.69 -17.78 14.54
C LYS A 151 -5.58 -18.80 15.24
N ALA A 152 -6.53 -18.37 16.07
CA ALA A 152 -7.46 -19.25 16.78
C ALA A 152 -8.38 -20.03 15.81
N ALA A 153 -8.73 -19.43 14.66
CA ALA A 153 -9.50 -20.11 13.60
C ALA A 153 -8.66 -21.07 12.74
N GLY A 154 -7.34 -21.15 12.96
CA GLY A 154 -6.44 -21.97 12.16
C GLY A 154 -6.12 -21.37 10.77
N PHE A 155 -6.42 -20.10 10.54
CA PHE A 155 -6.06 -19.41 9.29
C PHE A 155 -4.56 -19.11 9.28
N ALA A 156 -3.79 -19.99 8.65
CA ALA A 156 -2.34 -19.86 8.53
C ALA A 156 -1.94 -19.04 7.31
N GLY A 157 -0.78 -18.38 7.41
CA GLY A 157 -0.15 -17.74 6.25
C GLY A 157 -0.75 -16.39 5.84
N PHE A 158 -1.61 -15.78 6.67
CA PHE A 158 -2.02 -14.40 6.42
C PHE A 158 -0.80 -13.44 6.45
N LYS A 159 -0.97 -12.23 5.94
CA LYS A 159 0.12 -11.27 5.84
C LYS A 159 -0.03 -10.16 6.86
N ILE A 160 1.09 -9.74 7.44
CA ILE A 160 1.21 -8.46 8.15
C ILE A 160 1.85 -7.47 7.18
N SER A 161 1.11 -6.43 6.80
CA SER A 161 1.57 -5.42 5.85
C SER A 161 1.95 -4.14 6.57
N VAL A 162 3.19 -3.73 6.38
CA VAL A 162 3.81 -2.58 7.05
C VAL A 162 4.23 -1.55 6.01
N VAL A 163 3.81 -0.30 6.18
CA VAL A 163 4.38 0.83 5.45
C VAL A 163 5.61 1.32 6.18
N MET A 164 6.77 1.25 5.51
CA MET A 164 8.05 1.63 6.13
C MET A 164 8.17 3.14 6.26
N THR A 165 8.42 3.59 7.48
CA THR A 165 8.63 4.99 7.84
C THR A 165 9.90 5.13 8.68
N ARG A 166 10.39 6.35 8.86
CA ARG A 166 11.54 6.60 9.75
C ARG A 166 11.33 6.15 11.19
N HIS A 167 10.06 5.98 11.61
CA HIS A 167 9.73 5.63 12.99
C HIS A 167 9.69 4.12 13.25
N ASN A 168 9.52 3.30 12.22
CA ASN A 168 9.40 1.85 12.39
C ASN A 168 10.59 1.04 11.82
N ILE A 169 11.52 1.65 11.09
CA ILE A 169 12.72 0.94 10.59
C ILE A 169 13.54 0.32 11.73
N GLY A 170 13.62 0.98 12.88
CA GLY A 170 14.28 0.41 14.06
C GLY A 170 13.58 -0.82 14.66
N GLN A 171 12.37 -1.15 14.20
CA GLN A 171 11.57 -2.29 14.68
C GLN A 171 11.52 -3.47 13.71
N LEU A 172 12.35 -3.52 12.67
CA LEU A 172 12.31 -4.56 11.62
C LEU A 172 12.38 -5.99 12.20
N ASP A 173 13.30 -6.27 13.13
CA ASP A 173 13.42 -7.60 13.75
C ASP A 173 12.22 -7.89 14.68
N GLN A 174 11.69 -6.90 15.35
CA GLN A 174 10.50 -7.05 16.20
C GLN A 174 9.25 -7.32 15.35
N LEU A 175 9.10 -6.64 14.22
CA LEU A 175 8.01 -6.89 13.27
C LEU A 175 8.11 -8.30 12.66
N LYS A 176 9.33 -8.76 12.34
CA LYS A 176 9.54 -10.11 11.85
C LYS A 176 9.22 -11.16 12.92
N ALA A 177 9.70 -10.96 14.15
CA ALA A 177 9.39 -11.85 15.27
C ALA A 177 7.88 -11.90 15.58
N LEU A 178 7.20 -10.74 15.49
CA LEU A 178 5.73 -10.70 15.63
C LEU A 178 5.05 -11.51 14.53
N ALA A 179 5.42 -11.35 13.26
CA ALA A 179 4.87 -12.12 12.16
C ALA A 179 5.09 -13.63 12.36
N ASP A 180 6.30 -14.04 12.73
CA ASP A 180 6.65 -15.44 12.99
C ASP A 180 5.83 -16.03 14.12
N SER A 181 5.54 -15.27 15.17
CA SER A 181 4.73 -15.73 16.32
C SER A 181 3.29 -16.09 15.94
N TYR A 182 2.79 -15.50 14.83
CA TYR A 182 1.48 -15.79 14.25
C TYR A 182 1.53 -16.82 13.09
N GLY A 183 2.71 -17.26 12.66
CA GLY A 183 2.87 -18.01 11.42
C GLY A 183 2.49 -17.18 10.18
N ALA A 184 2.55 -15.85 10.30
CA ALA A 184 2.20 -14.91 9.25
C ALA A 184 3.42 -14.53 8.39
N GLN A 185 3.16 -14.12 7.16
CA GLN A 185 4.20 -13.54 6.30
C GLN A 185 4.33 -12.04 6.56
N LEU A 186 5.55 -11.55 6.75
CA LEU A 186 5.81 -10.12 6.81
C LEU A 186 5.90 -9.54 5.40
N ARG A 187 5.13 -8.49 5.13
CA ARG A 187 5.18 -7.71 3.89
C ARG A 187 5.54 -6.27 4.19
N LEU A 188 6.64 -5.79 3.63
CA LEU A 188 7.06 -4.40 3.75
C LEU A 188 6.70 -3.64 2.48
N THR A 189 6.21 -2.42 2.65
CA THR A 189 5.89 -1.51 1.55
C THR A 189 6.52 -0.15 1.81
N ARG A 190 6.87 0.53 0.74
CA ARG A 190 7.43 1.87 0.80
C ARG A 190 6.33 2.90 1.06
N LEU A 191 6.58 3.88 1.92
CA LEU A 191 5.78 5.09 2.01
C LEU A 191 5.86 5.87 0.69
N ARG A 192 4.72 6.36 0.23
CA ARG A 192 4.67 7.22 -0.97
C ARG A 192 3.96 8.53 -0.66
N PRO A 193 4.37 9.63 -1.31
CA PRO A 193 3.77 10.96 -1.12
C PRO A 193 2.43 11.08 -1.86
N SER A 194 1.48 10.17 -1.58
CA SER A 194 0.14 10.16 -2.17
C SER A 194 -0.95 10.23 -1.10
N GLY A 195 -2.12 10.76 -1.45
CA GLY A 195 -3.19 11.00 -0.48
C GLY A 195 -2.71 11.87 0.69
N ARG A 196 -3.17 11.58 1.92
CA ARG A 196 -2.67 12.23 3.14
C ARG A 196 -1.16 12.01 3.35
N GLY A 197 -0.61 10.94 2.79
CA GLY A 197 0.82 10.71 2.81
C GLY A 197 1.64 11.82 2.15
N ALA A 198 1.06 12.58 1.23
CA ALA A 198 1.72 13.74 0.61
C ALA A 198 2.04 14.82 1.64
N ASP A 199 1.11 15.11 2.56
CA ASP A 199 1.29 16.14 3.59
C ASP A 199 2.30 15.74 4.68
N THR A 200 2.48 14.44 4.89
CA THR A 200 3.34 13.90 5.96
C THR A 200 4.63 13.26 5.46
N TRP A 201 4.82 13.17 4.13
CA TRP A 201 5.94 12.46 3.54
C TRP A 201 7.29 12.95 4.04
N HIS A 202 7.53 14.26 4.08
CA HIS A 202 8.79 14.83 4.55
C HIS A 202 9.11 14.49 6.02
N GLN A 203 8.08 14.21 6.82
CA GLN A 203 8.23 13.86 8.23
C GLN A 203 8.37 12.36 8.45
N LEU A 204 7.84 11.54 7.54
CA LEU A 204 7.72 10.10 7.74
C LEU A 204 8.66 9.27 6.87
N HIS A 205 9.10 9.77 5.70
CA HIS A 205 9.96 8.97 4.83
C HIS A 205 11.30 8.67 5.50
N PRO A 206 11.89 7.48 5.25
CA PRO A 206 13.16 7.08 5.83
C PRO A 206 14.32 7.99 5.41
N GLU A 207 15.20 8.30 6.32
CA GLU A 207 16.45 8.99 6.02
C GLU A 207 17.46 8.07 5.31
N ALA A 208 18.47 8.64 4.65
CA ALA A 208 19.43 7.89 3.85
C ALA A 208 20.11 6.73 4.62
N GLY A 209 20.50 6.97 5.89
CA GLY A 209 21.06 5.92 6.76
C GLY A 209 20.05 4.80 7.06
N GLN A 210 18.79 5.15 7.24
CA GLN A 210 17.70 4.21 7.48
C GLN A 210 17.35 3.41 6.21
N GLN A 211 17.42 4.04 5.03
CA GLN A 211 17.25 3.33 3.76
C GLN A 211 18.35 2.29 3.55
N ARG A 212 19.61 2.61 3.93
CA ARG A 212 20.70 1.65 3.90
C ARG A 212 20.47 0.50 4.87
N GLN A 213 20.06 0.80 6.11
CA GLN A 213 19.67 -0.22 7.10
C GLN A 213 18.57 -1.14 6.58
N LEU A 214 17.52 -0.56 5.98
CA LEU A 214 16.41 -1.32 5.40
C LEU A 214 16.89 -2.23 4.27
N TYR A 215 17.74 -1.73 3.36
CA TYR A 215 18.30 -2.52 2.28
C TYR A 215 19.11 -3.71 2.80
N ASP A 216 20.07 -3.46 3.71
CA ASP A 216 20.95 -4.50 4.25
C ASP A 216 20.12 -5.58 4.99
N TRP A 217 19.10 -5.15 5.74
CA TRP A 217 18.18 -6.06 6.42
C TRP A 217 17.38 -6.91 5.42
N LEU A 218 16.76 -6.31 4.40
CA LEU A 218 16.00 -7.02 3.37
C LEU A 218 16.89 -7.99 2.59
N ALA A 219 18.08 -7.56 2.17
CA ALA A 219 19.04 -8.40 1.46
C ALA A 219 19.46 -9.63 2.30
N SER A 220 19.56 -9.48 3.63
CA SER A 220 19.88 -10.59 4.54
C SER A 220 18.73 -11.59 4.72
N ARG A 221 17.47 -11.17 4.51
CA ARG A 221 16.26 -12.01 4.68
C ARG A 221 15.82 -12.71 3.40
N GLY A 222 16.20 -12.19 2.23
CA GLY A 222 15.83 -12.77 0.94
C GLY A 222 14.31 -12.88 0.78
N GLU A 223 13.83 -14.06 0.38
CA GLU A 223 12.40 -14.35 0.14
C GLU A 223 11.55 -14.51 1.41
N GLN A 224 12.16 -14.47 2.61
CA GLN A 224 11.41 -14.56 3.87
C GLN A 224 10.53 -13.36 4.16
N VAL A 225 10.74 -12.26 3.44
CA VAL A 225 9.99 -11.02 3.55
C VAL A 225 9.51 -10.58 2.18
N LEU A 226 8.21 -10.30 2.08
CA LEU A 226 7.61 -9.85 0.82
C LEU A 226 7.83 -8.35 0.63
N THR A 227 8.40 -7.96 -0.50
CA THR A 227 8.61 -6.54 -0.86
C THR A 227 7.87 -6.14 -2.14
N GLY A 228 7.62 -7.11 -3.03
CA GLY A 228 7.13 -6.81 -4.37
C GLY A 228 8.07 -5.86 -5.13
N ASP A 229 7.49 -4.89 -5.82
CA ASP A 229 8.20 -3.86 -6.59
C ASP A 229 8.51 -2.59 -5.81
N SER A 230 8.27 -2.57 -4.50
CA SER A 230 8.22 -1.33 -3.72
C SER A 230 9.58 -0.66 -3.52
N PHE A 231 10.69 -1.41 -3.56
CA PHE A 231 12.02 -0.95 -3.12
C PHE A 231 13.09 -0.94 -4.21
N PHE A 232 12.73 -0.96 -5.47
CA PHE A 232 13.72 -0.99 -6.57
C PHE A 232 14.65 0.24 -6.59
N HIS A 233 14.26 1.37 -6.00
CA HIS A 233 15.12 2.54 -5.82
C HIS A 233 16.31 2.29 -4.86
N LEU A 234 16.27 1.22 -4.07
CA LEU A 234 17.37 0.80 -3.18
C LEU A 234 18.42 -0.08 -3.88
N ALA A 235 18.15 -0.56 -5.10
CA ALA A 235 19.06 -1.43 -5.84
C ALA A 235 20.50 -0.92 -5.95
N PRO A 236 20.78 0.41 -6.00
CA PRO A 236 22.16 0.91 -6.03
C PRO A 236 22.98 0.64 -4.77
N TYR A 237 22.39 0.15 -3.69
CA TYR A 237 23.17 -0.24 -2.51
C TYR A 237 23.91 -1.57 -2.66
N GLY A 238 23.49 -2.48 -3.54
CA GLY A 238 24.17 -3.76 -3.72
C GLY A 238 23.47 -4.73 -4.69
N GLY A 239 22.49 -4.23 -5.46
CA GLY A 239 21.74 -5.03 -6.43
C GLY A 239 20.24 -5.08 -6.16
N PRO A 240 19.46 -5.65 -7.08
CA PRO A 240 18.02 -5.75 -6.94
C PRO A 240 17.63 -6.66 -5.77
N LEU A 241 16.64 -6.23 -5.00
CA LEU A 241 15.97 -7.07 -4.00
C LEU A 241 15.03 -8.07 -4.71
N PRO A 242 14.64 -9.18 -4.03
CA PRO A 242 13.65 -10.10 -4.59
C PRO A 242 12.36 -9.39 -5.01
N GLY A 243 11.80 -9.76 -6.16
CA GLY A 243 10.55 -9.20 -6.71
C GLY A 243 10.72 -8.59 -8.10
N LEU A 244 9.64 -7.99 -8.61
CA LEU A 244 9.65 -7.28 -9.88
C LEU A 244 10.32 -5.91 -9.71
N ASN A 245 11.49 -5.74 -10.31
CA ASN A 245 12.24 -4.48 -10.26
C ASN A 245 11.90 -3.58 -11.47
N LEU A 246 10.62 -3.37 -11.71
CA LEU A 246 10.11 -2.49 -12.77
C LEU A 246 8.84 -1.77 -12.30
N CYS A 247 8.55 -0.61 -12.89
CA CYS A 247 7.27 0.06 -12.69
C CYS A 247 6.17 -0.68 -13.46
N GLY A 248 5.24 -1.31 -12.74
CA GLY A 248 4.14 -2.08 -13.30
C GLY A 248 2.92 -1.26 -13.76
N ALA A 249 2.94 0.07 -13.57
CA ALA A 249 1.81 0.94 -13.85
C ALA A 249 1.29 0.80 -15.30
N GLY A 250 0.00 0.49 -15.46
CA GLY A 250 -0.65 0.27 -16.75
C GLY A 250 -0.16 -0.94 -17.54
N ARG A 251 0.84 -1.68 -17.06
CA ARG A 251 1.44 -2.86 -17.70
C ARG A 251 0.98 -4.16 -17.06
N VAL A 252 1.15 -4.27 -15.76
CA VAL A 252 0.79 -5.44 -14.94
C VAL A 252 -0.01 -5.06 -13.71
N VAL A 253 -0.08 -3.77 -13.40
CA VAL A 253 -0.73 -3.18 -12.23
C VAL A 253 -1.68 -2.08 -12.68
N CYS A 254 -2.84 -1.99 -12.05
CA CYS A 254 -3.75 -0.85 -12.11
C CYS A 254 -4.57 -0.77 -10.82
N LEU A 255 -5.37 0.29 -10.71
CA LEU A 255 -6.33 0.50 -9.62
C LEU A 255 -7.72 0.72 -10.23
N ILE A 256 -8.74 0.12 -9.62
CA ILE A 256 -10.14 0.56 -9.74
C ILE A 256 -10.49 1.22 -8.41
N ASP A 257 -10.94 2.47 -8.44
CA ASP A 257 -11.36 3.19 -7.25
C ASP A 257 -12.84 2.92 -6.89
N PRO A 258 -13.34 3.35 -5.72
CA PRO A 258 -14.71 3.07 -5.31
C PRO A 258 -15.81 3.63 -6.22
N VAL A 259 -15.51 4.68 -6.99
CA VAL A 259 -16.48 5.28 -7.95
C VAL A 259 -16.39 4.66 -9.35
N GLY A 260 -15.48 3.70 -9.53
CA GLY A 260 -15.30 2.96 -10.77
C GLY A 260 -14.32 3.57 -11.75
N ASP A 261 -13.57 4.58 -11.34
CA ASP A 261 -12.49 5.15 -12.15
C ASP A 261 -11.24 4.26 -12.09
N VAL A 262 -10.55 4.14 -13.22
CA VAL A 262 -9.40 3.24 -13.41
C VAL A 262 -8.13 4.06 -13.54
N TYR A 263 -7.19 3.84 -12.63
CA TYR A 263 -5.90 4.53 -12.63
C TYR A 263 -4.75 3.57 -12.95
N ALA A 264 -3.68 4.12 -13.51
CA ALA A 264 -2.50 3.33 -13.90
C ALA A 264 -1.81 2.60 -12.74
N CYS A 265 -1.93 3.12 -11.51
CA CYS A 265 -1.25 2.57 -10.33
C CYS A 265 -2.03 2.92 -9.05
N PRO A 266 -2.06 2.04 -8.04
CA PRO A 266 -2.70 2.33 -6.74
C PRO A 266 -2.15 3.57 -6.02
N PHE A 267 -0.93 3.97 -6.33
CA PHE A 267 -0.27 5.13 -5.73
C PHE A 267 -0.36 6.40 -6.58
N ALA A 268 -1.03 6.35 -7.73
CA ALA A 268 -1.13 7.46 -8.69
C ALA A 268 -2.61 7.82 -8.95
N ILE A 269 -3.34 8.11 -7.85
CA ILE A 269 -4.74 8.54 -7.92
C ILE A 269 -4.77 10.04 -8.25
N HIS A 270 -4.73 10.37 -9.53
CA HIS A 270 -4.73 11.72 -10.06
C HIS A 270 -5.22 11.69 -11.51
N GLU A 271 -5.81 12.79 -11.99
CA GLU A 271 -6.35 12.89 -13.35
C GLU A 271 -5.34 12.56 -14.45
N GLU A 272 -4.06 12.91 -14.26
CA GLU A 272 -2.97 12.58 -15.18
C GLU A 272 -2.75 11.07 -15.37
N PHE A 273 -3.24 10.27 -14.44
CA PHE A 273 -3.10 8.80 -14.46
C PHE A 273 -4.45 8.09 -14.58
N LEU A 274 -5.52 8.83 -14.88
CA LEU A 274 -6.85 8.29 -15.13
C LEU A 274 -6.92 7.68 -16.51
N ALA A 275 -7.15 6.38 -16.57
CA ALA A 275 -7.19 5.60 -17.82
C ALA A 275 -8.61 5.49 -18.41
N GLY A 276 -9.64 5.68 -17.58
CA GLY A 276 -11.05 5.55 -17.94
C GLY A 276 -11.91 5.15 -16.75
N SER A 277 -13.13 4.68 -17.00
CA SER A 277 -14.05 4.23 -15.95
C SER A 277 -14.68 2.90 -16.31
N VAL A 278 -14.92 2.04 -15.31
CA VAL A 278 -15.66 0.77 -15.52
C VAL A 278 -17.11 0.99 -16.00
N ARG A 279 -17.63 2.21 -15.83
CA ARG A 279 -18.96 2.61 -16.28
C ARG A 279 -19.03 2.99 -17.77
N GLN A 280 -17.89 3.13 -18.43
CA GLN A 280 -17.88 3.41 -19.87
C GLN A 280 -18.23 2.17 -20.69
N ALA A 281 -18.56 2.36 -21.98
CA ALA A 281 -18.82 1.26 -22.91
C ALA A 281 -17.64 0.28 -22.96
N GLY A 282 -17.89 -1.01 -22.82
CA GLY A 282 -16.89 -2.07 -22.75
C GLY A 282 -16.25 -2.27 -21.37
N GLY A 283 -16.59 -1.43 -20.37
CA GLY A 283 -16.22 -1.61 -18.97
C GLY A 283 -14.71 -1.64 -18.74
N PHE A 284 -14.29 -2.37 -17.69
CA PHE A 284 -12.88 -2.48 -17.32
C PHE A 284 -12.02 -3.10 -18.44
N GLU A 285 -12.56 -4.07 -19.20
CA GLU A 285 -11.81 -4.72 -20.29
C GLU A 285 -11.40 -3.71 -21.36
N ALA A 286 -12.30 -2.83 -21.79
CA ALA A 286 -12.00 -1.78 -22.75
C ALA A 286 -10.99 -0.77 -22.19
N VAL A 287 -11.10 -0.39 -20.91
CA VAL A 287 -10.09 0.47 -20.28
C VAL A 287 -8.73 -0.17 -20.31
N TRP A 288 -8.60 -1.45 -19.93
CA TRP A 288 -7.33 -2.14 -19.88
C TRP A 288 -6.66 -2.28 -21.26
N ARG A 289 -7.45 -2.59 -22.29
CA ARG A 289 -6.94 -2.84 -23.64
C ARG A 289 -6.73 -1.58 -24.46
N ASP A 290 -7.67 -0.63 -24.40
CA ASP A 290 -7.80 0.45 -25.36
C ASP A 290 -7.44 1.82 -24.82
N SER A 291 -7.15 1.96 -23.50
CA SER A 291 -6.76 3.25 -22.93
C SER A 291 -5.49 3.80 -23.58
N ALA A 292 -5.57 5.04 -24.07
CA ALA A 292 -4.42 5.75 -24.66
C ALA A 292 -3.29 5.90 -23.63
N LEU A 293 -3.62 6.15 -22.35
CA LEU A 293 -2.64 6.23 -21.27
C LEU A 293 -1.91 4.90 -21.07
N PHE A 294 -2.63 3.78 -21.05
CA PHE A 294 -1.98 2.47 -20.88
C PHE A 294 -1.15 2.10 -22.11
N ALA A 295 -1.62 2.43 -23.30
CA ALA A 295 -0.85 2.25 -24.52
C ALA A 295 0.47 3.04 -24.49
N GLU A 296 0.44 4.28 -23.97
CA GLU A 296 1.63 5.11 -23.81
C GLU A 296 2.59 4.52 -22.76
N LEU A 297 2.10 4.15 -21.59
CA LEU A 297 2.92 3.54 -20.53
C LEU A 297 3.58 2.21 -20.97
N ARG A 298 3.00 1.50 -21.93
CA ARG A 298 3.52 0.26 -22.49
C ARG A 298 4.56 0.46 -23.58
N ARG A 299 4.76 1.70 -24.07
CA ARG A 299 5.77 1.98 -25.10
C ARG A 299 7.20 1.76 -24.57
N PRO A 300 8.15 1.33 -25.40
CA PRO A 300 9.55 1.19 -25.02
C PRO A 300 10.17 2.48 -24.46
N ALA A 301 9.88 3.63 -25.05
CA ALA A 301 10.36 4.94 -24.60
C ALA A 301 9.89 5.29 -23.18
N ALA A 302 8.67 4.93 -22.80
CA ALA A 302 8.15 5.12 -21.45
C ALA A 302 8.89 4.29 -20.38
N ARG A 303 9.79 3.39 -20.77
CA ARG A 303 10.62 2.58 -19.89
C ARG A 303 11.94 3.24 -19.50
N GLY A 304 12.20 4.45 -20.00
CA GLY A 304 13.44 5.15 -19.78
C GLY A 304 14.63 4.62 -20.61
N GLU A 305 14.42 3.67 -21.53
CA GLU A 305 15.45 3.21 -22.47
C GLU A 305 15.73 4.32 -23.48
N GLY A 306 16.82 5.04 -23.26
CA GLY A 306 17.28 6.11 -24.14
C GLY A 306 16.76 7.53 -23.82
N GLU A 307 15.77 7.68 -22.93
CA GLU A 307 15.15 8.97 -22.61
C GLU A 307 15.23 9.36 -21.11
N ALA A 308 16.02 8.64 -20.31
CA ALA A 308 16.27 9.07 -18.94
C ALA A 308 16.84 10.48 -18.91
N GLY A 309 16.20 11.38 -18.16
CA GLY A 309 16.64 12.76 -17.99
C GLY A 309 17.75 12.90 -16.95
N GLY A 310 18.55 13.95 -17.12
CA GLY A 310 19.51 14.38 -16.09
C GLY A 310 20.47 13.29 -15.63
N ALA A 311 20.64 13.15 -14.31
CA ALA A 311 21.57 12.23 -13.67
C ALA A 311 21.26 10.75 -13.89
N CYS A 312 20.02 10.39 -14.21
CA CYS A 312 19.62 9.02 -14.45
C CYS A 312 20.17 8.46 -15.77
N ARG A 313 20.40 9.31 -16.78
CA ARG A 313 20.91 8.92 -18.11
C ARG A 313 22.27 8.23 -18.05
N SER A 314 23.16 8.67 -17.16
CA SER A 314 24.51 8.13 -17.01
C SER A 314 24.68 7.29 -15.75
N CYS A 315 23.60 6.95 -15.06
CA CYS A 315 23.67 6.18 -13.84
C CYS A 315 23.91 4.70 -14.13
N GLU A 316 24.99 4.15 -13.59
CA GLU A 316 25.37 2.73 -13.73
C GLU A 316 24.31 1.74 -13.18
N PHE A 317 23.41 2.22 -12.30
CA PHE A 317 22.33 1.42 -11.70
C PHE A 317 20.95 1.60 -12.39
N PHE A 318 20.91 2.32 -13.51
CA PHE A 318 19.66 2.61 -14.19
C PHE A 318 18.89 1.34 -14.54
N ASP A 319 19.57 0.30 -15.02
CA ASP A 319 18.94 -0.97 -15.40
C ASP A 319 18.21 -1.67 -14.26
N SER A 320 18.67 -1.53 -13.03
CA SER A 320 18.04 -2.13 -11.84
C SER A 320 17.06 -1.22 -11.12
N CYS A 321 17.25 0.11 -11.19
CA CYS A 321 16.44 1.11 -10.50
C CYS A 321 15.37 1.73 -11.41
N ARG A 322 15.63 1.86 -12.72
CA ARG A 322 14.73 2.47 -13.75
C ARG A 322 14.22 3.86 -13.35
N GLY A 323 15.03 4.63 -12.63
CA GLY A 323 14.67 5.97 -12.15
C GLY A 323 13.65 6.00 -11.00
N GLY A 324 13.28 4.87 -10.44
CA GLY A 324 12.42 4.79 -9.26
C GLY A 324 10.90 4.84 -9.54
N CYS A 325 10.13 5.25 -8.54
CA CYS A 325 8.69 5.20 -8.55
C CYS A 325 8.07 6.40 -9.27
N MET A 326 7.27 6.16 -10.31
CA MET A 326 6.54 7.18 -11.07
C MET A 326 5.66 8.06 -10.15
N ALA A 327 4.84 7.43 -9.30
CA ALA A 327 3.97 8.18 -8.38
C ALA A 327 4.76 9.03 -7.38
N ALA A 328 5.88 8.51 -6.84
CA ALA A 328 6.69 9.29 -5.91
C ALA A 328 7.30 10.53 -6.58
N LYS A 329 7.78 10.40 -7.81
CA LYS A 329 8.27 11.54 -8.60
C LYS A 329 7.16 12.57 -8.85
N PHE A 330 6.02 12.12 -9.35
CA PHE A 330 4.91 13.00 -9.69
C PHE A 330 4.44 13.84 -8.49
N PHE A 331 4.10 13.20 -7.38
CA PHE A 331 3.58 13.90 -6.20
C PHE A 331 4.63 14.72 -5.43
N THR A 332 5.90 14.62 -5.78
CA THR A 332 6.96 15.51 -5.28
C THR A 332 7.35 16.60 -6.27
N GLY A 333 6.65 16.70 -7.41
CA GLY A 333 6.93 17.70 -8.46
C GLY A 333 8.19 17.40 -9.28
N LEU A 334 8.72 16.19 -9.21
CA LEU A 334 9.87 15.79 -10.01
C LEU A 334 9.46 15.28 -11.39
N PRO A 335 10.29 15.47 -12.43
CA PRO A 335 10.06 14.94 -13.77
C PRO A 335 9.95 13.40 -13.74
N LEU A 336 9.04 12.83 -14.54
CA LEU A 336 8.83 11.38 -14.60
C LEU A 336 10.04 10.62 -15.18
N ASP A 337 10.84 11.27 -16.03
CA ASP A 337 12.10 10.77 -16.58
C ASP A 337 13.31 11.00 -15.66
N GLY A 338 13.14 11.77 -14.58
CA GLY A 338 14.17 12.11 -13.61
C GLY A 338 14.37 11.08 -12.49
N PRO A 339 15.19 11.43 -11.48
CA PRO A 339 15.46 10.57 -10.35
C PRO A 339 14.27 10.45 -9.40
N ASP A 340 14.19 9.30 -8.71
CA ASP A 340 13.29 9.11 -7.57
C ASP A 340 13.61 10.10 -6.45
N PRO A 341 12.61 10.68 -5.74
CA PRO A 341 12.87 11.59 -4.62
C PRO A 341 13.73 10.97 -3.50
N GLU A 342 13.67 9.65 -3.34
CA GLU A 342 14.50 8.89 -2.39
C GLU A 342 15.68 8.18 -3.06
N CYS A 343 16.16 8.69 -4.21
CA CYS A 343 17.34 8.15 -4.88
C CYS A 343 18.53 8.08 -3.93
N VAL A 344 19.03 6.87 -3.66
CA VAL A 344 20.14 6.62 -2.71
C VAL A 344 21.49 7.18 -3.15
N ARG A 345 21.59 7.65 -4.41
CA ARG A 345 22.76 8.38 -4.94
C ARG A 345 22.71 9.88 -4.65
N GLY A 346 21.65 10.36 -3.98
CA GLY A 346 21.44 11.77 -3.66
C GLY A 346 20.81 12.60 -4.77
N TYR A 347 20.67 12.08 -5.99
CA TYR A 347 20.14 12.86 -7.14
C TYR A 347 18.71 13.34 -6.92
N GLY A 348 17.89 12.54 -6.21
CA GLY A 348 16.51 12.92 -5.87
C GLY A 348 16.46 14.08 -4.89
N ALA A 349 17.29 14.04 -3.85
CA ALA A 349 17.39 15.11 -2.86
C ALA A 349 17.90 16.43 -3.49
N GLU A 350 18.83 16.36 -4.44
CA GLU A 350 19.28 17.53 -5.20
C GLU A 350 18.20 18.08 -6.09
N ALA A 351 17.46 17.20 -6.80
CA ALA A 351 16.34 17.62 -7.65
C ALA A 351 15.21 18.27 -6.83
N LEU A 352 14.89 17.74 -5.64
CA LEU A 352 13.89 18.34 -4.75
C LEU A 352 14.26 19.73 -4.26
N LYS A 353 15.55 20.02 -4.07
CA LYS A 353 16.02 21.39 -3.71
C LYS A 353 15.78 22.38 -4.84
N ALA A 354 15.84 21.91 -6.08
CA ALA A 354 15.64 22.75 -7.27
C ALA A 354 14.15 22.84 -7.69
N ALA A 355 13.31 21.91 -7.21
CA ALA A 355 11.88 21.91 -7.52
C ALA A 355 11.12 22.98 -6.72
N ASP A 356 10.13 23.59 -7.35
CA ASP A 356 9.21 24.50 -6.66
C ASP A 356 8.15 23.66 -5.90
N PRO A 357 8.11 23.72 -4.56
CA PRO A 357 7.14 22.94 -3.79
C PRO A 357 5.68 23.36 -4.03
N VAL A 358 5.46 24.55 -4.59
CA VAL A 358 4.11 25.04 -4.94
C VAL A 358 3.54 24.31 -6.16
N THR A 359 4.39 23.75 -7.01
CA THR A 359 3.99 23.04 -8.23
C THR A 359 3.74 21.55 -8.05
N ALA A 360 4.04 20.99 -6.88
CA ALA A 360 3.79 19.56 -6.61
C ALA A 360 2.27 19.25 -6.70
N PRO A 361 1.86 18.30 -7.54
CA PRO A 361 0.46 17.95 -7.70
C PRO A 361 -0.14 17.43 -6.39
N ARG A 362 -1.40 17.77 -6.13
CA ARG A 362 -2.15 17.23 -4.99
C ARG A 362 -3.11 16.14 -5.45
N PRO A 363 -3.37 15.14 -4.60
CA PRO A 363 -4.38 14.12 -4.89
C PRO A 363 -5.72 14.76 -5.24
N ALA A 364 -6.38 14.23 -6.27
CA ALA A 364 -7.60 14.81 -6.83
C ALA A 364 -8.81 14.83 -5.87
N LEU A 365 -8.87 13.88 -4.92
CA LEU A 365 -10.02 13.71 -4.02
C LEU A 365 -9.55 13.54 -2.58
N ASP A 366 -10.23 14.22 -1.66
CA ASP A 366 -10.05 14.06 -0.21
C ASP A 366 -11.36 13.59 0.44
N HIS A 367 -11.40 12.34 0.83
CA HIS A 367 -12.52 11.72 1.56
C HIS A 367 -12.29 11.70 3.08
N SER A 368 -11.24 12.36 3.57
CA SER A 368 -10.90 12.40 4.99
C SER A 368 -12.06 12.89 5.85
N HIS A 369 -12.12 12.42 7.07
CA HIS A 369 -12.96 13.03 8.09
C HIS A 369 -12.50 14.48 8.33
N ARG A 370 -13.44 15.43 8.46
CA ARG A 370 -13.11 16.85 8.71
C ARG A 370 -12.26 17.09 9.96
N SER A 371 -12.26 16.11 10.87
CA SER A 371 -11.46 16.10 12.10
C SER A 371 -10.33 15.07 12.04
N ALA A 372 -9.67 14.91 10.89
CA ALA A 372 -8.49 14.06 10.80
C ALA A 372 -7.49 14.49 11.89
N PRO A 373 -6.96 13.56 12.70
CA PRO A 373 -6.01 13.90 13.76
C PRO A 373 -4.78 14.56 13.14
N VAL A 374 -4.31 15.64 13.77
CA VAL A 374 -3.01 16.23 13.45
C VAL A 374 -1.95 15.14 13.68
N PRO A 375 -0.96 14.97 12.78
CA PRO A 375 0.09 14.00 12.97
C PRO A 375 0.74 14.14 14.34
N VAL A 376 0.72 13.07 15.12
CA VAL A 376 1.41 13.04 16.42
C VAL A 376 2.89 12.82 16.11
N MET A 377 3.70 13.83 16.39
CA MET A 377 5.16 13.70 16.27
C MET A 377 5.66 12.73 17.36
N ILE A 378 6.26 11.62 16.95
CA ILE A 378 6.95 10.71 17.86
C ILE A 378 8.33 11.29 18.14
N GLY A 379 8.55 11.76 19.36
CA GLY A 379 9.83 12.30 19.81
C GLY A 379 9.68 13.52 20.73
N PRO A 380 10.73 13.91 21.47
CA PRO A 380 10.69 15.07 22.33
C PRO A 380 10.46 16.33 21.47
N ARG A 381 9.53 17.17 21.88
CA ARG A 381 9.32 18.47 21.25
C ARG A 381 10.60 19.30 21.38
N PRO A 382 11.13 19.90 20.31
CA PRO A 382 12.25 20.83 20.46
C PRO A 382 11.83 21.98 21.39
N GLY A 383 12.48 22.12 22.55
CA GLY A 383 12.33 23.27 23.47
C GLY A 383 11.26 23.16 24.55
N GLY A 384 10.69 21.98 24.81
CA GLY A 384 9.85 21.78 26.01
C GLY A 384 10.68 21.37 27.22
N PRO A 385 10.30 21.75 28.47
CA PRO A 385 10.97 21.26 29.66
C PRO A 385 10.85 19.74 29.75
N PRO A 386 11.85 19.02 30.34
CA PRO A 386 11.80 17.57 30.46
C PRO A 386 10.53 17.15 31.19
N GLY A 387 9.67 16.39 30.49
CA GLY A 387 8.43 15.87 31.04
C GLY A 387 8.72 14.96 32.22
N ARG A 388 7.96 15.11 33.30
CA ARG A 388 7.94 14.14 34.40
C ARG A 388 7.57 12.78 33.82
N ALA A 389 8.35 11.76 34.19
CA ALA A 389 8.02 10.37 33.91
C ALA A 389 6.60 10.07 34.42
N CYS A 390 5.72 9.62 33.59
CA CYS A 390 4.42 9.07 34.00
C CYS A 390 4.67 7.65 34.54
N ASP A 391 5.11 7.55 35.79
CA ASP A 391 5.03 6.35 36.60
C ASP A 391 3.65 6.32 37.28
N GLU A 392 2.62 5.98 36.51
CA GLU A 392 1.37 5.46 37.09
C GLU A 392 0.72 4.54 36.06
N ASN A 393 0.81 3.25 36.37
CA ASN A 393 0.13 2.19 35.64
C ASN A 393 -1.37 2.25 35.96
N PRO A 394 -2.28 2.60 35.02
CA PRO A 394 -3.72 2.73 35.31
C PRO A 394 -4.42 1.40 35.64
N LEU A 395 -3.72 0.28 35.60
CA LEU A 395 -4.29 -1.07 35.83
C LEU A 395 -4.13 -1.58 37.27
N ALA A 396 -3.49 -0.84 38.18
CA ALA A 396 -3.33 -1.26 39.56
C ALA A 396 -4.61 -1.11 40.42
N GLY A 397 -5.68 -0.50 39.89
CA GLY A 397 -6.94 -0.24 40.64
C GLY A 397 -8.02 -1.31 40.54
N PHE A 398 -7.91 -2.29 39.66
CA PHE A 398 -8.99 -3.26 39.41
C PHE A 398 -8.89 -4.59 40.17
N ALA A 399 -7.80 -4.86 40.88
CA ALA A 399 -7.61 -6.13 41.60
C ALA A 399 -8.14 -6.11 43.08
N ALA A 400 -8.61 -4.97 43.59
CA ALA A 400 -9.00 -4.85 45.00
C ALA A 400 -10.53 -4.85 45.27
N ALA A 401 -11.37 -4.98 44.24
CA ALA A 401 -12.83 -4.93 44.40
C ALA A 401 -13.55 -6.28 44.39
N ALA A 402 -12.85 -7.40 44.27
CA ALA A 402 -13.46 -8.73 44.15
C ALA A 402 -13.41 -9.58 45.46
N SER A 403 -13.05 -9.01 46.61
CA SER A 403 -12.97 -9.76 47.87
C SER A 403 -13.82 -9.23 49.01
N ARG A 404 -14.90 -8.50 48.72
CA ARG A 404 -15.92 -8.15 49.76
C ARG A 404 -17.33 -8.32 49.23
N SER A 405 -17.84 -9.53 49.23
CA SER A 405 -19.25 -9.85 49.50
C SER A 405 -19.38 -11.34 49.67
N ARG A 406 -19.35 -11.76 50.91
CA ARG A 406 -20.19 -12.82 51.40
C ARG A 406 -21.21 -12.17 52.28
#